data_b65a7fb6dbfd658774a9a4de47157557
#
_entry.id   b65a7fb6dbfd658774a9a4de47157557
#
_cell.length_a   1.000
_cell.length_b   1.000
_cell.length_c   1.000
_cell.angle_alpha   90.00
_cell.angle_beta   90.00
_cell.angle_gamma   90.00
#
_symmetry.space_group_name_H-M   'P 1'
#
loop_
_entity.id
_entity.type
_entity.pdbx_description
1 polymer ?
#
loop_
_entity_poly.entity_id
_entity_poly.type
_entity_poly.pdbx_seq_one_letter_code
_entity_poly.pdbx_strand_id
1 'polypeptide(L)'
;MESEKDCVFCKIAAGEIPSQKVYEDDRVLAFKDLHPVAKVHVLVIPKKHYRDVWEVAAADPDLLAHIVEVAQGIARKEYNGSYRLVFNTGLDAGQTVFHAHAHVLTGERMAE
;
A
#
# COMPACT_ATOMS: atom_id res chain seq x y z
N MET A 1 14.26 -4.78 8.76
CA MET A 1 14.93 -4.52 7.49
C MET A 1 15.10 -3.03 7.26
N GLU A 2 16.22 -2.64 6.76
CA GLU A 2 16.52 -1.25 6.48
C GLU A 2 15.84 -0.78 5.20
N SER A 3 15.70 0.54 5.03
CA SER A 3 15.27 1.09 3.77
C SER A 3 16.37 0.88 2.72
N GLU A 4 15.99 0.74 1.47
CA GLU A 4 16.92 0.50 0.39
C GLU A 4 17.14 1.76 -0.44
N LYS A 5 18.38 1.98 -0.79
CA LYS A 5 18.85 3.21 -1.42
C LYS A 5 18.14 3.52 -2.74
N ASP A 6 17.89 2.49 -3.55
CA ASP A 6 17.31 2.66 -4.88
C ASP A 6 15.80 2.40 -4.91
N CYS A 7 15.19 2.18 -3.75
CA CYS A 7 13.76 1.88 -3.68
C CYS A 7 12.95 3.18 -3.67
N VAL A 8 12.13 3.38 -4.70
CA VAL A 8 11.30 4.57 -4.81
C VAL A 8 10.32 4.69 -3.64
N PHE A 9 9.75 3.57 -3.17
CA PHE A 9 8.81 3.60 -2.06
C PHE A 9 9.52 3.86 -0.73
N CYS A 10 10.76 3.39 -0.56
CA CYS A 10 11.56 3.76 0.60
C CYS A 10 11.78 5.27 0.64
N LYS A 11 12.03 5.88 -0.52
CA LYS A 11 12.22 7.33 -0.62
C LYS A 11 10.95 8.10 -0.33
N ILE A 12 9.81 7.58 -0.80
CA ILE A 12 8.51 8.19 -0.49
C ILE A 12 8.22 8.09 1.01
N ALA A 13 8.47 6.92 1.61
CA ALA A 13 8.26 6.71 3.04
C ALA A 13 9.14 7.62 3.88
N ALA A 14 10.35 7.93 3.41
CA ALA A 14 11.29 8.81 4.09
C ALA A 14 11.02 10.30 3.83
N GLY A 15 10.07 10.62 2.95
CA GLY A 15 9.76 12.01 2.61
C GLY A 15 10.70 12.63 1.58
N GLU A 16 11.57 11.84 0.96
CA GLU A 16 12.51 12.34 -0.05
C GLU A 16 11.85 12.59 -1.39
N ILE A 17 10.78 11.84 -1.68
CA ILE A 17 9.97 12.02 -2.88
C ILE A 17 8.57 12.40 -2.42
N PRO A 18 7.99 13.51 -2.90
CA PRO A 18 6.66 13.92 -2.47
C PRO A 18 5.58 12.96 -2.94
N SER A 19 4.49 12.88 -2.17
CA SER A 19 3.34 12.06 -2.47
C SER A 19 2.09 12.72 -1.89
N GLN A 20 0.92 12.36 -2.41
CA GLN A 20 -0.34 12.82 -1.84
C GLN A 20 -0.75 11.86 -0.73
N LYS A 21 -0.36 12.19 0.49
CA LYS A 21 -0.61 11.33 1.65
C LYS A 21 -2.08 11.31 2.00
N VAL A 22 -2.58 10.13 2.32
CA VAL A 22 -3.95 9.87 2.78
C VAL A 22 -3.94 9.50 4.25
N TYR A 23 -2.92 8.78 4.69
CA TYR A 23 -2.76 8.32 6.07
C TYR A 23 -1.28 8.04 6.34
N GLU A 24 -0.87 8.25 7.56
CA GLU A 24 0.50 7.95 7.97
C GLU A 24 0.56 7.68 9.46
N ASP A 25 1.31 6.64 9.82
CA ASP A 25 1.70 6.39 11.22
C ASP A 25 3.16 5.95 11.23
N ASP A 26 3.64 5.45 12.37
CA ASP A 26 5.06 5.07 12.50
C ASP A 26 5.41 3.81 11.73
N ARG A 27 4.45 3.05 11.25
CA ARG A 27 4.68 1.76 10.59
C ARG A 27 4.33 1.77 9.10
N VAL A 28 3.34 2.56 8.69
CA VAL A 28 2.87 2.60 7.31
C VAL A 28 2.64 4.02 6.81
N LEU A 29 2.67 4.15 5.49
CA LEU A 29 2.28 5.35 4.78
C LEU A 29 1.27 4.96 3.70
N ALA A 30 0.19 5.70 3.58
CA ALA A 30 -0.79 5.53 2.51
C ALA A 30 -0.82 6.79 1.66
N PHE A 31 -0.77 6.62 0.34
CA PHE A 31 -0.75 7.74 -0.60
C PHE A 31 -1.48 7.38 -1.89
N LYS A 32 -1.91 8.39 -2.62
CA LYS A 32 -2.67 8.18 -3.86
C LYS A 32 -1.77 7.66 -4.96
N ASP A 33 -2.27 6.67 -5.71
CA ASP A 33 -1.59 6.16 -6.88
C ASP A 33 -1.66 7.22 -7.99
N LEU A 34 -0.54 7.42 -8.70
CA LEU A 34 -0.46 8.41 -9.79
C LEU A 34 -1.22 7.98 -11.05
N HIS A 35 -1.50 6.67 -11.17
CA HIS A 35 -2.20 6.11 -12.33
C HIS A 35 -3.39 5.28 -11.84
N PRO A 36 -4.43 5.95 -11.27
CA PRO A 36 -5.52 5.24 -10.63
C PRO A 36 -6.33 4.40 -11.61
N VAL A 37 -6.73 3.21 -11.16
CA VAL A 37 -7.61 2.30 -11.92
C VAL A 37 -8.98 2.20 -11.29
N ALA A 38 -9.25 3.00 -10.27
CA ALA A 38 -10.54 3.12 -9.61
C ALA A 38 -10.72 4.59 -9.22
N LYS A 39 -11.95 4.96 -8.87
CA LYS A 39 -12.26 6.34 -8.45
C LYS A 39 -11.35 6.78 -7.29
N VAL A 40 -11.12 5.88 -6.33
CA VAL A 40 -10.14 6.07 -5.27
C VAL A 40 -9.18 4.90 -5.34
N HIS A 41 -7.91 5.20 -5.55
CA HIS A 41 -6.85 4.19 -5.65
C HIS A 41 -5.69 4.65 -4.78
N VAL A 42 -5.52 3.98 -3.64
CA VAL A 42 -4.53 4.34 -2.63
C VAL A 42 -3.57 3.17 -2.46
N LEU A 43 -2.29 3.48 -2.30
CA LEU A 43 -1.27 2.48 -1.98
C LEU A 43 -0.96 2.59 -0.50
N VAL A 44 -0.95 1.46 0.20
CA VAL A 44 -0.51 1.38 1.60
C VAL A 44 0.81 0.63 1.62
N ILE A 45 1.85 1.28 2.09
CA ILE A 45 3.19 0.68 2.13
C ILE A 45 3.71 0.63 3.56
N PRO A 46 4.46 -0.41 3.93
CA PRO A 46 5.24 -0.38 5.16
C PRO A 46 6.40 0.60 5.01
N LYS A 47 6.74 1.31 6.09
CA LYS A 47 7.90 2.21 6.09
C LYS A 47 9.20 1.43 6.07
N LYS A 48 9.22 0.27 6.71
CA LYS A 48 10.34 -0.66 6.66
C LYS A 48 10.29 -1.40 5.32
N HIS A 49 11.44 -1.61 4.70
CA HIS A 49 11.50 -2.28 3.41
C HIS A 49 11.21 -3.77 3.53
N TYR A 50 10.19 -4.24 2.83
CA TYR A 50 9.91 -5.65 2.58
C TYR A 50 9.69 -5.77 1.08
N ARG A 51 10.19 -6.82 0.47
CA ARG A 51 10.11 -6.98 -0.98
C ARG A 51 8.68 -7.16 -1.48
N ASP A 52 7.88 -7.92 -0.74
CA ASP A 52 6.51 -8.25 -1.15
C ASP A 52 5.67 -8.64 0.07
N VAL A 53 4.39 -8.92 -0.15
CA VAL A 53 3.47 -9.26 0.93
C VAL A 53 3.85 -10.56 1.62
N TRP A 54 4.45 -11.50 0.89
CA TRP A 54 4.89 -12.77 1.49
C TRP A 54 5.96 -12.50 2.57
N GLU A 55 6.90 -11.63 2.25
CA GLU A 55 7.95 -11.28 3.21
C GLU A 55 7.37 -10.59 4.44
N VAL A 56 6.39 -9.70 4.25
CA VAL A 56 5.69 -9.06 5.37
C VAL A 56 5.01 -10.11 6.24
N ALA A 57 4.25 -11.01 5.63
CA ALA A 57 3.51 -12.04 6.37
C ALA A 57 4.45 -12.96 7.14
N ALA A 58 5.60 -13.30 6.57
CA ALA A 58 6.56 -14.19 7.18
C ALA A 58 7.32 -13.52 8.33
N ALA A 59 7.66 -12.24 8.18
CA ALA A 59 8.51 -11.54 9.15
C ALA A 59 7.70 -10.78 10.21
N ASP A 60 6.54 -10.24 9.85
CA ASP A 60 5.76 -9.40 10.75
C ASP A 60 4.27 -9.49 10.42
N PRO A 61 3.61 -10.60 10.81
CA PRO A 61 2.18 -10.76 10.52
C PRO A 61 1.30 -9.67 11.13
N ASP A 62 1.70 -9.08 12.25
CA ASP A 62 0.96 -7.97 12.86
C ASP A 62 0.95 -6.75 11.94
N LEU A 63 2.03 -6.52 11.21
CA LEU A 63 2.10 -5.43 10.24
C LEU A 63 1.12 -5.67 9.09
N LEU A 64 1.00 -6.92 8.63
CA LEU A 64 0.04 -7.24 7.58
C LEU A 64 -1.39 -6.96 8.06
N ALA A 65 -1.73 -7.38 9.29
CA ALA A 65 -3.03 -7.08 9.88
C ALA A 65 -3.26 -5.57 9.96
N HIS A 66 -2.24 -4.82 10.33
CA HIS A 66 -2.32 -3.36 10.42
C HIS A 66 -2.59 -2.72 9.05
N ILE A 67 -1.96 -3.24 8.00
CA ILE A 67 -2.20 -2.76 6.63
C ILE A 67 -3.69 -2.95 6.26
N VAL A 68 -4.27 -4.09 6.61
CA VAL A 68 -5.70 -4.35 6.34
C VAL A 68 -6.58 -3.38 7.13
N GLU A 69 -6.24 -3.11 8.39
CA GLU A 69 -6.98 -2.14 9.21
C GLU A 69 -6.94 -0.74 8.61
N VAL A 70 -5.77 -0.32 8.14
CA VAL A 70 -5.60 0.99 7.50
C VAL A 70 -6.43 1.06 6.22
N ALA A 71 -6.39 0.00 5.41
CA ALA A 71 -7.19 -0.08 4.19
C ALA A 71 -8.69 0.05 4.47
N GLN A 72 -9.18 -0.64 5.50
CA GLN A 72 -10.58 -0.56 5.92
C GLN A 72 -10.96 0.85 6.34
N GLY A 73 -10.08 1.51 7.10
CA GLY A 73 -10.31 2.88 7.53
C GLY A 73 -10.37 3.86 6.36
N ILE A 74 -9.49 3.68 5.38
CA ILE A 74 -9.50 4.50 4.16
C ILE A 74 -10.82 4.31 3.40
N ALA A 75 -11.26 3.07 3.24
CA ALA A 75 -12.48 2.77 2.50
C ALA A 75 -13.72 3.38 3.18
N ARG A 76 -13.74 3.39 4.51
CA ARG A 76 -14.85 4.03 5.25
C ARG A 76 -14.85 5.54 5.10
N LYS A 77 -13.65 6.13 5.10
CA LYS A 77 -13.52 7.59 4.96
C LYS A 77 -13.84 8.05 3.54
N GLU A 78 -13.38 7.31 2.53
CA GLU A 78 -13.46 7.74 1.14
C GLU A 78 -14.73 7.27 0.45
N TYR A 79 -15.41 6.28 1.00
CA TYR A 79 -16.62 5.72 0.39
C TYR A 79 -17.51 5.14 1.50
N ASN A 80 -17.99 3.91 1.31
CA ASN A 80 -18.93 3.28 2.24
C ASN A 80 -18.35 2.08 3.00
N GLY A 81 -17.02 1.94 2.99
CA GLY A 81 -16.35 0.82 3.64
C GLY A 81 -16.12 -0.38 2.74
N SER A 82 -16.66 -0.34 1.52
CA SER A 82 -16.42 -1.41 0.54
C SER A 82 -15.12 -1.11 -0.23
N TYR A 83 -14.29 -2.11 -0.40
CA TYR A 83 -13.03 -1.92 -1.13
C TYR A 83 -12.49 -3.24 -1.63
N ARG A 84 -11.61 -3.15 -2.60
CA ARG A 84 -10.86 -4.29 -3.11
C ARG A 84 -9.42 -4.10 -2.69
N LEU A 85 -8.85 -5.12 -2.07
CA LEU A 85 -7.46 -5.09 -1.60
C LEU A 85 -6.64 -6.04 -2.47
N VAL A 86 -5.59 -5.51 -3.10
CA VAL A 86 -4.78 -6.28 -4.03
C VAL A 86 -3.31 -6.16 -3.65
N PHE A 87 -2.65 -7.32 -3.55
CA PHE A 87 -1.20 -7.42 -3.48
C PHE A 87 -0.73 -8.19 -4.70
N ASN A 88 0.21 -7.63 -5.42
CA ASN A 88 0.87 -8.35 -6.51
C ASN A 88 2.22 -8.85 -5.98
N THR A 89 2.49 -10.13 -6.15
CA THR A 89 3.72 -10.75 -5.66
C THR A 89 4.46 -11.38 -6.84
N GLY A 90 5.63 -10.84 -7.14
CA GLY A 90 6.46 -11.32 -8.22
C GLY A 90 6.19 -10.63 -9.54
N LEU A 91 7.19 -10.67 -10.41
CA LEU A 91 7.16 -9.96 -11.70
C LEU A 91 6.02 -10.44 -12.59
N ASP A 92 5.82 -11.76 -12.66
CA ASP A 92 4.79 -12.34 -13.53
C ASP A 92 3.38 -12.02 -13.08
N ALA A 93 3.21 -11.65 -11.81
CA ALA A 93 1.91 -11.24 -11.27
C ALA A 93 1.70 -9.72 -11.32
N GLY A 94 2.61 -8.99 -11.98
CA GLY A 94 2.47 -7.56 -12.16
C GLY A 94 3.12 -6.69 -11.10
N GLN A 95 3.94 -7.28 -10.23
CA GLN A 95 4.68 -6.46 -9.28
C GLN A 95 5.85 -5.80 -9.99
N THR A 96 5.84 -4.47 -10.06
CA THR A 96 6.89 -3.70 -10.72
C THR A 96 7.75 -2.91 -9.76
N VAL A 97 7.27 -2.67 -8.54
CA VAL A 97 8.06 -2.04 -7.47
C VAL A 97 8.24 -3.08 -6.37
N PHE A 98 9.50 -3.44 -6.10
CA PHE A 98 9.81 -4.51 -5.14
C PHE A 98 9.99 -3.94 -3.74
N HIS A 99 8.95 -3.29 -3.29
CA HIS A 99 8.67 -2.86 -1.94
C HIS A 99 7.18 -3.16 -1.73
N ALA A 100 6.86 -3.99 -0.74
CA ALA A 100 5.50 -4.45 -0.52
C ALA A 100 4.51 -3.29 -0.51
N HIS A 101 3.41 -3.44 -1.22
CA HIS A 101 2.37 -2.41 -1.23
C HIS A 101 1.01 -3.05 -1.50
N ALA A 102 0.01 -2.50 -0.82
CA ALA A 102 -1.37 -2.90 -0.97
C ALA A 102 -2.08 -1.87 -1.83
N HIS A 103 -2.77 -2.32 -2.88
CA HIS A 103 -3.66 -1.45 -3.63
C HIS A 103 -5.02 -1.47 -2.96
N VAL A 104 -5.50 -0.31 -2.55
CA VAL A 104 -6.84 -0.14 -1.99
C VAL A 104 -7.69 0.54 -3.07
N LEU A 105 -8.61 -0.21 -3.64
CA LEU A 105 -9.48 0.27 -4.72
C LEU A 105 -10.87 0.45 -4.15
N THR A 106 -11.39 1.68 -4.22
CA THR A 106 -12.69 1.99 -3.63
C THR A 106 -13.32 3.21 -4.32
N GLY A 107 -14.38 3.75 -3.74
CA GLY A 107 -15.01 4.98 -4.25
C GLY A 107 -16.09 4.74 -5.27
N GLU A 108 -16.35 3.49 -5.66
CA GLU A 108 -17.34 3.15 -6.67
C GLU A 108 -17.67 1.68 -6.59
N ARG A 109 -18.77 1.31 -7.21
CA ARG A 109 -19.16 -0.09 -7.34
C ARG A 109 -18.28 -0.75 -8.41
N MET A 110 -17.70 -1.88 -8.08
CA MET A 110 -16.78 -2.59 -8.98
C MET A 110 -17.36 -3.90 -9.43
N ALA A 111 -17.04 -4.26 -10.68
CA ALA A 111 -17.39 -5.58 -11.19
C ALA A 111 -16.43 -6.62 -10.59
N GLU A 112 -16.88 -7.84 -10.54
CA GLU A 112 -16.09 -8.97 -10.10
C GLU A 112 -14.94 -9.25 -11.09
#